data_3259dcf0cb345a8f5f91573d162cd403
#
_entry.id   3259dcf0cb345a8f5f91573d162cd403
#
_cell.length_a   1.000
_cell.length_b   1.000
_cell.length_c   1.000
_cell.angle_alpha   90.00
_cell.angle_beta   90.00
_cell.angle_gamma   90.00
#
_symmetry.space_group_name_H-M   'P 1'
#
loop_
_entity.id
_entity.type
_entity.pdbx_description
1 polymer ?
#
loop_
_entity_poly.entity_id
_entity_poly.type
_entity_poly.pdbx_seq_one_letter_code
_entity_poly.pdbx_strand_id
1 'polypeptide(L)'
;QLFWYMNIILQYESNASSLSLGRFDQYMLPFYQTSLTQGEDAAFLKELLESLWVKCNDIVLLRSTSSARYFAGFPTGYTALLGGLTENGRSAVNVLSFLCLDAYQSVQLPQPNLGVRTNALIDTPFLMKTAETIRFGTGIPQIFNDEVVVPAFLNRGVSLEDARDYSVVGCVELSIPGRTYGLHDIAMFNLLKVMEICLHENEGNAALTYEGLLEQIRAKISHYITLMVEGSNICDIGHRDWAPVPLLSSFISDCLEKGRDITDGGARYNFSGVQGIGIANLSDSLHALKGMVFEQQRLSFDELLSVLKANFATPEGEKVRARLINRFEKYGNDIDEVDNISAELLRHYCKEVEKYQNPRGGYFTPGSYTVSAHVPLGSVVGATPDGRFAGEQLADGGLSPMLGQDAQGPTAVLKSVSKLDNTLLSNGTLLNVKFTPATLEGEAGLRKLADFLRAFTQLKLQHIQFNVVNADTLREAQQRPQDYAGLVVRVAGYSAFFVELSKEIQDDIIRRTAHQL
;
A
#
# COMPACT_ATOMS: atom_id res chain seq x y z
N GLN A 1 29.10 4.71 3.63
CA GLN A 1 29.74 3.66 4.46
C GLN A 1 28.94 3.40 5.73
N LEU A 2 28.64 4.40 6.57
CA LEU A 2 27.89 4.25 7.83
C LEU A 2 26.55 3.52 7.60
N PHE A 3 25.74 3.99 6.64
CA PHE A 3 24.48 3.37 6.25
C PHE A 3 24.62 1.88 5.92
N TRP A 4 25.66 1.51 5.18
CA TRP A 4 25.94 0.13 4.82
C TRP A 4 26.25 -0.76 6.04
N TYR A 5 27.10 -0.28 6.94
CA TYR A 5 27.44 -1.02 8.15
C TYR A 5 26.23 -1.17 9.08
N MET A 6 25.44 -0.12 9.24
CA MET A 6 24.18 -0.18 10.01
C MET A 6 23.24 -1.24 9.44
N ASN A 7 23.06 -1.26 8.11
CA ASN A 7 22.20 -2.24 7.47
C ASN A 7 22.68 -3.69 7.71
N ILE A 8 23.98 -3.96 7.58
CA ILE A 8 24.55 -5.29 7.87
C ILE A 8 24.21 -5.72 9.31
N ILE A 9 24.45 -4.85 10.30
CA ILE A 9 24.20 -5.17 11.69
C ILE A 9 22.70 -5.40 11.96
N LEU A 10 21.83 -4.57 11.39
CA LEU A 10 20.38 -4.73 11.52
C LEU A 10 19.86 -6.04 10.91
N GLN A 11 20.48 -6.54 9.84
CA GLN A 11 20.18 -7.86 9.31
C GLN A 11 20.49 -8.98 10.31
N TYR A 12 21.58 -8.84 11.08
CA TYR A 12 21.93 -9.80 12.14
C TYR A 12 21.02 -9.68 13.37
N GLU A 13 20.70 -8.47 13.80
CA GLU A 13 19.91 -8.26 15.02
C GLU A 13 18.43 -8.64 14.85
N SER A 14 17.82 -8.30 13.71
CA SER A 14 16.37 -8.39 13.56
C SER A 14 15.90 -8.99 12.24
N ASN A 15 16.83 -9.40 11.34
CA ASN A 15 16.46 -9.76 9.96
C ASN A 15 15.58 -8.68 9.32
N ALA A 16 16.01 -7.43 9.41
CA ALA A 16 15.24 -6.24 9.05
C ALA A 16 14.76 -6.29 7.60
N SER A 17 13.45 -6.30 7.39
CA SER A 17 12.87 -6.33 6.05
C SER A 17 12.95 -4.97 5.35
N SER A 18 13.07 -3.89 6.13
CA SER A 18 13.07 -2.54 5.59
C SER A 18 13.89 -1.59 6.47
N LEU A 19 14.53 -0.63 5.83
CA LEU A 19 15.26 0.44 6.47
C LEU A 19 14.91 1.77 5.78
N SER A 20 14.27 2.69 6.50
CA SER A 20 13.95 4.00 5.96
C SER A 20 15.17 4.91 5.97
N LEU A 21 15.49 5.51 4.84
CA LEU A 21 16.41 6.63 4.72
C LEU A 21 15.78 7.96 5.17
N GLY A 22 14.51 7.94 5.55
CA GLY A 22 13.80 9.10 6.03
C GLY A 22 13.65 10.19 4.97
N ARG A 23 13.73 11.44 5.41
CA ARG A 23 13.67 12.62 4.55
C ARG A 23 15.07 12.98 4.05
N PHE A 24 15.59 12.14 3.18
CA PHE A 24 16.98 12.18 2.73
C PHE A 24 17.40 13.56 2.17
N ASP A 25 16.55 14.18 1.39
CA ASP A 25 16.81 15.49 0.79
C ASP A 25 16.86 16.65 1.80
N GLN A 26 16.34 16.45 3.03
CA GLN A 26 16.37 17.46 4.06
C GLN A 26 17.66 17.39 4.88
N TYR A 27 17.95 16.27 5.52
CA TYR A 27 19.12 16.16 6.41
C TYR A 27 20.43 16.10 5.65
N MET A 28 20.44 15.69 4.38
CA MET A 28 21.65 15.68 3.53
C MET A 28 21.93 17.03 2.86
N LEU A 29 20.95 17.95 2.77
CA LEU A 29 21.13 19.24 2.11
C LEU A 29 22.30 20.06 2.66
N PRO A 30 22.49 20.23 3.98
CA PRO A 30 23.64 20.98 4.52
C PRO A 30 25.00 20.39 4.10
N PHE A 31 25.11 19.06 4.05
CA PHE A 31 26.33 18.38 3.62
C PHE A 31 26.59 18.59 2.14
N TYR A 32 25.56 18.48 1.28
CA TYR A 32 25.66 18.78 -0.13
C TYR A 32 26.12 20.20 -0.40
N GLN A 33 25.54 21.19 0.29
CA GLN A 33 25.91 22.60 0.17
C GLN A 33 27.36 22.85 0.64
N THR A 34 27.77 22.20 1.73
CA THR A 34 29.16 22.28 2.23
C THR A 34 30.14 21.74 1.19
N SER A 35 29.87 20.59 0.59
CA SER A 35 30.73 19.99 -0.44
C SER A 35 30.90 20.93 -1.65
N LEU A 36 29.81 21.52 -2.14
CA LEU A 36 29.86 22.52 -3.22
C LEU A 36 30.72 23.75 -2.83
N THR A 37 30.57 24.23 -1.58
CA THR A 37 31.34 25.39 -1.09
C THR A 37 32.82 25.07 -0.99
N GLN A 38 33.19 23.80 -0.72
CA GLN A 38 34.55 23.30 -0.68
C GLN A 38 35.12 23.03 -2.08
N GLY A 39 34.33 23.24 -3.15
CA GLY A 39 34.77 23.11 -4.53
C GLY A 39 34.60 21.72 -5.15
N GLU A 40 33.81 20.84 -4.51
CA GLU A 40 33.44 19.57 -5.13
C GLU A 40 32.52 19.80 -6.33
N ASP A 41 32.68 19.00 -7.38
CA ASP A 41 31.86 19.06 -8.58
C ASP A 41 30.46 18.48 -8.32
N ALA A 42 29.41 19.20 -8.74
CA ALA A 42 28.04 18.73 -8.66
C ALA A 42 27.79 17.40 -9.39
N ALA A 43 28.49 17.15 -10.50
CA ALA A 43 28.42 15.89 -11.22
C ALA A 43 28.99 14.72 -10.39
N PHE A 44 30.12 14.95 -9.71
CA PHE A 44 30.69 13.97 -8.80
C PHE A 44 29.78 13.67 -7.60
N LEU A 45 29.13 14.71 -7.03
CA LEU A 45 28.16 14.51 -5.94
C LEU A 45 26.94 13.69 -6.40
N LYS A 46 26.49 13.90 -7.65
CA LYS A 46 25.45 13.06 -8.27
C LYS A 46 25.92 11.60 -8.41
N GLU A 47 27.14 11.35 -8.88
CA GLU A 47 27.71 10.01 -9.02
C GLU A 47 27.80 9.28 -7.66
N LEU A 48 28.16 9.99 -6.58
CA LEU A 48 28.12 9.42 -5.22
C LEU A 48 26.72 9.01 -4.81
N LEU A 49 25.70 9.79 -5.18
CA LEU A 49 24.29 9.48 -4.91
C LEU A 49 23.84 8.27 -5.73
N GLU A 50 24.18 8.21 -7.01
CA GLU A 50 23.93 7.05 -7.88
C GLU A 50 24.56 5.78 -7.31
N SER A 51 25.80 5.87 -6.83
CA SER A 51 26.50 4.77 -6.15
C SER A 51 25.78 4.30 -4.88
N LEU A 52 25.19 5.22 -4.11
CA LEU A 52 24.34 4.88 -2.95
C LEU A 52 23.06 4.16 -3.40
N TRP A 53 22.42 4.62 -4.47
CA TRP A 53 21.22 3.97 -5.02
C TRP A 53 21.51 2.54 -5.52
N VAL A 54 22.62 2.34 -6.21
CA VAL A 54 23.09 0.99 -6.58
C VAL A 54 23.28 0.13 -5.33
N LYS A 55 23.91 0.69 -4.30
CA LYS A 55 24.20 -0.02 -3.04
C LYS A 55 22.95 -0.49 -2.29
N CYS A 56 21.82 0.19 -2.46
CA CYS A 56 20.54 -0.24 -1.90
C CYS A 56 20.00 -1.56 -2.49
N ASN A 57 20.62 -2.09 -3.55
CA ASN A 57 20.21 -3.35 -4.19
C ASN A 57 21.10 -4.55 -3.84
N ASP A 58 22.14 -4.37 -3.02
CA ASP A 58 23.12 -5.42 -2.72
C ASP A 58 22.63 -6.45 -1.70
N ILE A 59 21.76 -6.06 -0.77
CA ILE A 59 21.28 -6.95 0.29
C ILE A 59 19.82 -7.33 0.04
N VAL A 60 19.59 -8.62 -0.06
CA VAL A 60 18.25 -9.21 -0.18
C VAL A 60 17.93 -9.97 1.10
N LEU A 61 16.75 -9.70 1.65
CA LEU A 61 16.24 -10.34 2.86
C LEU A 61 16.00 -11.84 2.63
N LEU A 62 16.48 -12.67 3.55
CA LEU A 62 16.16 -14.09 3.57
C LEU A 62 14.76 -14.33 4.16
N ARG A 63 13.92 -15.05 3.42
CA ARG A 63 12.55 -15.39 3.83
C ARG A 63 12.31 -16.90 3.76
N SER A 64 11.44 -17.40 4.64
CA SER A 64 10.89 -18.75 4.45
C SER A 64 10.01 -18.81 3.20
N THR A 65 9.86 -19.98 2.61
CA THR A 65 9.00 -20.19 1.42
C THR A 65 7.56 -19.74 1.66
N SER A 66 7.02 -19.94 2.85
CA SER A 66 5.67 -19.49 3.21
C SER A 66 5.57 -17.97 3.27
N SER A 67 6.54 -17.29 3.90
CA SER A 67 6.59 -15.83 3.97
C SER A 67 6.78 -15.20 2.58
N ALA A 68 7.57 -15.84 1.71
CA ALA A 68 7.81 -15.33 0.36
C ALA A 68 6.54 -15.20 -0.51
N ARG A 69 5.48 -15.96 -0.21
CA ARG A 69 4.18 -15.84 -0.91
C ARG A 69 3.47 -14.51 -0.61
N TYR A 70 3.64 -13.97 0.60
CA TYR A 70 3.07 -12.68 1.02
C TYR A 70 3.91 -11.49 0.59
N PHE A 71 5.18 -11.72 0.25
CA PHE A 71 6.17 -10.69 -0.08
C PHE A 71 6.96 -11.09 -1.34
N ALA A 72 6.26 -11.55 -2.38
CA ALA A 72 6.87 -12.08 -3.61
C ALA A 72 7.77 -11.06 -4.30
N GLY A 73 9.06 -11.39 -4.45
CA GLY A 73 10.06 -10.52 -5.07
C GLY A 73 10.40 -9.26 -4.28
N PHE A 74 9.92 -9.13 -3.03
CA PHE A 74 10.21 -7.97 -2.19
C PHE A 74 11.68 -8.01 -1.76
N PRO A 75 12.51 -7.01 -2.14
CA PRO A 75 13.89 -6.90 -1.67
C PRO A 75 13.93 -6.34 -0.25
N THR A 76 15.09 -6.07 0.31
CA THR A 76 15.19 -5.18 1.47
C THR A 76 14.70 -3.79 1.07
N GLY A 77 13.66 -3.28 1.74
CA GLY A 77 13.02 -2.01 1.38
C GLY A 77 13.81 -0.80 1.90
N TYR A 78 14.47 -0.06 1.00
CA TYR A 78 15.13 1.21 1.34
C TYR A 78 14.28 2.36 0.85
N THR A 79 13.50 2.98 1.73
CA THR A 79 12.59 4.06 1.36
C THR A 79 13.15 5.42 1.73
N ALA A 80 13.09 6.36 0.79
CA ALA A 80 13.41 7.77 1.04
C ALA A 80 12.28 8.66 0.54
N LEU A 81 11.81 9.60 1.34
CA LEU A 81 10.82 10.60 0.94
C LEU A 81 11.46 11.94 0.63
N LEU A 82 10.97 12.57 -0.45
CA LEU A 82 11.47 13.82 -0.98
C LEU A 82 10.41 14.92 -0.90
N GLY A 83 10.83 16.15 -0.66
CA GLY A 83 9.95 17.32 -0.60
C GLY A 83 9.05 17.36 0.64
N GLY A 84 7.78 17.67 0.43
CA GLY A 84 6.80 17.81 1.50
C GLY A 84 6.84 19.17 2.20
N LEU A 85 6.50 19.20 3.49
CA LEU A 85 6.49 20.40 4.31
C LEU A 85 7.68 20.48 5.28
N THR A 86 8.18 21.68 5.51
CA THR A 86 9.07 21.96 6.64
C THR A 86 8.28 21.94 7.94
N GLU A 87 8.98 21.95 9.08
CA GLU A 87 8.40 22.08 10.42
C GLU A 87 7.41 23.25 10.51
N ASN A 88 7.76 24.40 9.90
CA ASN A 88 6.95 25.61 9.87
C ASN A 88 5.87 25.62 8.77
N GLY A 89 5.62 24.50 8.09
CA GLY A 89 4.58 24.37 7.07
C GLY A 89 4.87 25.05 5.74
N ARG A 90 6.13 25.33 5.42
CA ARG A 90 6.56 25.82 4.10
C ARG A 90 6.94 24.64 3.20
N SER A 91 7.02 24.86 1.89
CA SER A 91 7.58 23.85 0.98
C SER A 91 9.00 23.47 1.40
N ALA A 92 9.26 22.17 1.45
CA ALA A 92 10.57 21.60 1.77
C ALA A 92 11.31 21.11 0.51
N VAL A 93 10.74 21.33 -0.68
CA VAL A 93 11.40 21.02 -1.96
C VAL A 93 12.67 21.86 -2.08
N ASN A 94 13.79 21.22 -2.41
CA ASN A 94 15.09 21.85 -2.55
C ASN A 94 15.90 21.21 -3.71
N VAL A 95 17.09 21.72 -3.96
CA VAL A 95 17.94 21.23 -5.07
C VAL A 95 18.25 19.74 -4.96
N LEU A 96 18.42 19.22 -3.75
CA LEU A 96 18.71 17.80 -3.53
C LEU A 96 17.47 16.92 -3.80
N SER A 97 16.24 17.45 -3.63
CA SER A 97 15.01 16.75 -4.04
C SER A 97 15.01 16.44 -5.54
N PHE A 98 15.43 17.39 -6.38
CA PHE A 98 15.60 17.18 -7.83
C PHE A 98 16.74 16.22 -8.13
N LEU A 99 17.89 16.41 -7.48
CA LEU A 99 19.08 15.58 -7.71
C LEU A 99 18.86 14.11 -7.38
N CYS A 100 18.07 13.81 -6.33
CA CYS A 100 17.67 12.44 -5.98
C CYS A 100 16.87 11.76 -7.11
N LEU A 101 15.95 12.49 -7.75
CA LEU A 101 15.20 11.98 -8.90
C LEU A 101 16.10 11.83 -10.13
N ASP A 102 17.00 12.80 -10.40
CA ASP A 102 17.96 12.71 -11.49
C ASP A 102 18.91 11.51 -11.35
N ALA A 103 19.42 11.27 -10.16
CA ALA A 103 20.25 10.11 -9.88
C ALA A 103 19.46 8.79 -10.07
N TYR A 104 18.19 8.77 -9.66
CA TYR A 104 17.35 7.60 -9.86
C TYR A 104 17.06 7.33 -11.35
N GLN A 105 16.81 8.37 -12.14
CA GLN A 105 16.61 8.23 -13.60
C GLN A 105 17.83 7.62 -14.30
N SER A 106 19.04 7.86 -13.78
CA SER A 106 20.28 7.24 -14.31
C SER A 106 20.37 5.75 -13.98
N VAL A 107 19.90 5.32 -12.80
CA VAL A 107 20.12 3.98 -12.26
C VAL A 107 18.98 3.01 -12.58
N GLN A 108 17.72 3.43 -12.41
CA GLN A 108 16.47 2.70 -12.70
C GLN A 108 16.41 1.28 -12.10
N LEU A 109 16.87 1.11 -10.87
CA LEU A 109 16.83 -0.15 -10.12
C LEU A 109 15.60 -0.23 -9.20
N PRO A 110 15.21 -1.44 -8.70
CA PRO A 110 14.10 -1.60 -7.78
C PRO A 110 14.21 -0.80 -6.47
N GLN A 111 15.45 -0.49 -6.05
CA GLN A 111 15.74 0.30 -4.85
C GLN A 111 16.72 1.46 -5.17
N PRO A 112 16.64 2.56 -4.40
CA PRO A 112 15.73 2.83 -3.28
C PRO A 112 14.29 3.05 -3.76
N ASN A 113 13.34 2.74 -2.87
CA ASN A 113 11.92 3.01 -3.07
C ASN A 113 11.65 4.50 -2.79
N LEU A 114 11.94 5.36 -3.77
CA LEU A 114 11.72 6.80 -3.61
C LEU A 114 10.24 7.13 -3.57
N GLY A 115 9.87 8.04 -2.68
CA GLY A 115 8.56 8.65 -2.62
C GLY A 115 8.65 10.18 -2.68
N VAL A 116 7.65 10.80 -3.29
CA VAL A 116 7.48 12.25 -3.32
C VAL A 116 6.27 12.63 -2.47
N ARG A 117 6.44 13.61 -1.59
CA ARG A 117 5.38 14.14 -0.77
C ARG A 117 4.74 15.34 -1.48
N THR A 118 3.44 15.25 -1.75
CA THR A 118 2.63 16.31 -2.35
C THR A 118 1.83 17.04 -1.28
N ASN A 119 1.52 18.31 -1.55
CA ASN A 119 0.67 19.17 -0.74
C ASN A 119 0.20 20.38 -1.58
N ALA A 120 -0.61 21.26 -1.01
CA ALA A 120 -1.11 22.44 -1.72
C ALA A 120 -0.01 23.43 -2.17
N LEU A 121 1.20 23.34 -1.61
CA LEU A 121 2.33 24.23 -1.91
C LEU A 121 3.34 23.66 -2.91
N ILE A 122 3.11 22.42 -3.44
CA ILE A 122 4.04 21.80 -4.38
C ILE A 122 4.16 22.64 -5.67
N ASP A 123 5.38 22.96 -6.06
CA ASP A 123 5.61 23.74 -7.26
C ASP A 123 5.49 22.88 -8.54
N THR A 124 5.17 23.56 -9.65
CA THR A 124 5.03 22.89 -10.95
C THR A 124 6.32 22.26 -11.45
N PRO A 125 7.51 22.90 -11.34
CA PRO A 125 8.77 22.29 -11.77
C PRO A 125 9.04 20.94 -11.09
N PHE A 126 8.87 20.84 -9.77
CA PHE A 126 9.11 19.59 -9.05
C PHE A 126 8.06 18.52 -9.38
N LEU A 127 6.80 18.92 -9.56
CA LEU A 127 5.73 18.02 -9.98
C LEU A 127 5.96 17.48 -11.39
N MET A 128 6.44 18.32 -12.33
CA MET A 128 6.81 17.90 -13.68
C MET A 128 8.01 16.94 -13.66
N LYS A 129 9.03 17.20 -12.81
CA LYS A 129 10.18 16.29 -12.62
C LYS A 129 9.75 14.94 -12.05
N THR A 130 8.80 14.96 -11.13
CA THR A 130 8.17 13.76 -10.57
C THR A 130 7.45 12.95 -11.67
N ALA A 131 6.62 13.61 -12.49
CA ALA A 131 5.91 12.98 -13.61
C ALA A 131 6.89 12.42 -14.66
N GLU A 132 7.97 13.14 -14.97
CA GLU A 132 9.04 12.66 -15.85
C GLU A 132 9.65 11.36 -15.31
N THR A 133 9.94 11.29 -14.02
CA THR A 133 10.51 10.08 -13.40
C THR A 133 9.52 8.90 -13.41
N ILE A 134 8.24 9.13 -13.12
CA ILE A 134 7.20 8.09 -13.20
C ILE A 134 7.11 7.49 -14.61
N ARG A 135 7.26 8.31 -15.66
CA ARG A 135 7.19 7.88 -17.06
C ARG A 135 8.22 6.81 -17.44
N PHE A 136 9.34 6.68 -16.72
CA PHE A 136 10.32 5.60 -16.96
C PHE A 136 9.74 4.21 -16.73
N GLY A 137 8.61 4.08 -16.02
CA GLY A 137 7.88 2.83 -15.88
C GLY A 137 8.36 1.90 -14.76
N THR A 138 9.40 2.28 -14.03
CA THR A 138 9.93 1.49 -12.89
C THR A 138 8.99 1.48 -11.66
N GLY A 139 7.92 2.27 -11.69
CA GLY A 139 7.00 2.44 -10.56
C GLY A 139 7.49 3.39 -9.46
N ILE A 140 8.56 4.10 -9.70
CA ILE A 140 9.18 5.05 -8.77
C ILE A 140 9.22 6.44 -9.43
N PRO A 141 8.94 7.51 -8.67
CA PRO A 141 8.55 7.54 -7.27
C PRO A 141 7.07 7.22 -7.04
N GLN A 142 6.77 6.70 -5.84
CA GLN A 142 5.42 6.69 -5.30
C GLN A 142 5.05 8.06 -4.70
N ILE A 143 3.75 8.34 -4.54
CA ILE A 143 3.28 9.67 -4.13
C ILE A 143 2.53 9.58 -2.80
N PHE A 144 2.85 10.47 -1.87
CA PHE A 144 2.18 10.64 -0.57
C PHE A 144 1.61 12.04 -0.44
N ASN A 145 0.49 12.18 0.25
CA ASN A 145 -0.23 13.43 0.38
C ASN A 145 -0.17 13.96 1.83
N ASP A 146 0.55 15.06 2.04
CA ASP A 146 0.68 15.70 3.35
C ASP A 146 -0.66 16.16 3.93
N GLU A 147 -1.64 16.52 3.05
CA GLU A 147 -2.98 16.96 3.46
C GLU A 147 -3.80 15.84 4.14
N VAL A 148 -3.33 14.60 4.06
CA VAL A 148 -3.97 13.41 4.66
C VAL A 148 -3.07 12.79 5.73
N VAL A 149 -1.79 12.62 5.43
CA VAL A 149 -0.86 11.93 6.35
C VAL A 149 -0.64 12.72 7.63
N VAL A 150 -0.46 14.06 7.53
CA VAL A 150 -0.27 14.91 8.71
C VAL A 150 -1.50 14.85 9.64
N PRO A 151 -2.74 15.06 9.16
CA PRO A 151 -3.94 14.85 9.98
C PRO A 151 -4.07 13.42 10.55
N ALA A 152 -3.70 12.38 9.79
CA ALA A 152 -3.75 11.00 10.29
C ALA A 152 -2.86 10.80 11.52
N PHE A 153 -1.65 11.38 11.53
CA PHE A 153 -0.76 11.35 12.69
C PHE A 153 -1.27 12.20 13.85
N LEU A 154 -1.81 13.40 13.58
CA LEU A 154 -2.41 14.25 14.64
C LEU A 154 -3.55 13.53 15.35
N ASN A 155 -4.37 12.77 14.62
CA ASN A 155 -5.43 11.93 15.19
C ASN A 155 -4.90 10.79 16.09
N ARG A 156 -3.60 10.49 16.02
CA ARG A 156 -2.91 9.51 16.88
C ARG A 156 -2.12 10.14 18.02
N GLY A 157 -2.26 11.45 18.25
CA GLY A 157 -1.58 12.16 19.31
C GLY A 157 -0.11 12.49 18.99
N VAL A 158 0.30 12.41 17.75
CA VAL A 158 1.62 12.86 17.29
C VAL A 158 1.62 14.39 17.25
N SER A 159 2.73 15.04 17.65
CA SER A 159 2.85 16.49 17.56
C SER A 159 2.83 16.96 16.10
N LEU A 160 2.42 18.21 15.86
CA LEU A 160 2.40 18.78 14.50
C LEU A 160 3.79 18.81 13.85
N GLU A 161 4.81 19.12 14.64
CA GLU A 161 6.20 19.12 14.24
C GLU A 161 6.63 17.71 13.76
N ASP A 162 6.41 16.69 14.59
CA ASP A 162 6.73 15.30 14.28
C ASP A 162 5.90 14.78 13.10
N ALA A 163 4.61 15.12 13.05
CA ALA A 163 3.73 14.73 11.96
C ALA A 163 4.17 15.32 10.61
N ARG A 164 4.69 16.56 10.58
CA ARG A 164 5.27 17.16 9.36
C ARG A 164 6.59 16.54 8.95
N ASP A 165 7.31 15.93 9.89
CA ASP A 165 8.58 15.24 9.63
C ASP A 165 8.40 13.78 9.23
N TYR A 166 7.20 13.32 8.93
CA TYR A 166 6.96 11.92 8.58
C TYR A 166 7.77 11.45 7.36
N SER A 167 8.09 10.19 7.38
CA SER A 167 8.58 9.41 6.27
C SER A 167 7.84 8.09 6.20
N VAL A 168 8.34 7.17 5.42
CA VAL A 168 7.78 5.83 5.23
C VAL A 168 8.88 4.81 5.42
N VAL A 169 8.55 3.66 5.97
CA VAL A 169 9.44 2.52 6.05
C VAL A 169 8.88 1.37 5.20
N GLY A 170 9.72 0.68 4.43
CA GLY A 170 9.27 -0.40 3.56
C GLY A 170 8.49 0.08 2.35
N CYS A 171 7.19 -0.19 2.31
CA CYS A 171 6.31 0.08 1.18
C CYS A 171 5.64 1.46 1.30
N VAL A 172 4.65 1.54 2.20
CA VAL A 172 3.78 2.72 2.41
C VAL A 172 3.55 2.98 3.91
N GLU A 173 4.23 2.27 4.76
CA GLU A 173 4.08 2.29 6.22
C GLU A 173 4.52 3.63 6.80
N LEU A 174 3.54 4.40 7.31
CA LEU A 174 3.78 5.74 7.81
C LEU A 174 4.59 5.72 9.11
N SER A 175 5.67 6.49 9.16
CA SER A 175 6.59 6.50 10.28
C SER A 175 7.18 7.90 10.50
N ILE A 176 7.72 8.16 11.69
CA ILE A 176 8.44 9.40 11.99
C ILE A 176 9.91 9.01 12.22
N PRO A 177 10.84 9.45 11.35
CA PRO A 177 12.25 9.06 11.41
C PRO A 177 12.86 9.30 12.80
N GLY A 178 13.53 8.29 13.33
CA GLY A 178 14.20 8.35 14.63
C GLY A 178 13.28 8.46 15.87
N ARG A 179 11.94 8.43 15.70
CA ARG A 179 10.98 8.63 16.81
C ARG A 179 9.92 7.54 16.93
N THR A 180 9.72 6.77 15.88
CA THR A 180 8.70 5.71 15.84
C THR A 180 9.33 4.33 15.79
N TYR A 181 8.80 3.41 16.56
CA TYR A 181 8.88 1.99 16.29
C TYR A 181 7.48 1.45 16.03
N GLY A 182 7.23 1.05 14.80
CA GLY A 182 5.96 0.47 14.37
C GLY A 182 6.17 -0.97 13.90
N LEU A 183 5.44 -1.91 14.46
CA LEU A 183 5.30 -3.25 13.87
C LEU A 183 4.22 -3.14 12.78
N HIS A 184 4.58 -2.52 11.65
CA HIS A 184 3.62 -2.04 10.64
C HIS A 184 2.83 -3.13 9.93
N ASP A 185 3.36 -4.37 9.90
CA ASP A 185 2.72 -5.54 9.29
C ASP A 185 2.54 -6.68 10.30
N ILE A 186 2.19 -6.35 11.54
CA ILE A 186 2.03 -7.38 12.58
C ILE A 186 0.88 -8.34 12.26
N ALA A 187 -0.15 -7.88 11.51
CA ALA A 187 -1.22 -8.74 11.02
C ALA A 187 -1.86 -8.22 9.73
N MET A 188 -2.36 -9.16 8.91
CA MET A 188 -3.16 -8.89 7.71
C MET A 188 -4.55 -9.49 7.90
N PHE A 189 -5.59 -8.65 7.84
CA PHE A 189 -6.98 -9.00 8.13
C PHE A 189 -7.77 -9.16 6.83
N ASN A 190 -8.31 -10.35 6.57
CA ASN A 190 -9.07 -10.66 5.35
C ASN A 190 -10.55 -10.30 5.53
N LEU A 191 -10.94 -9.11 5.12
CA LEU A 191 -12.32 -8.60 5.22
C LEU A 191 -13.32 -9.45 4.41
N LEU A 192 -12.90 -9.94 3.23
CA LEU A 192 -13.77 -10.76 2.39
C LEU A 192 -14.06 -12.13 3.00
N LYS A 193 -13.09 -12.74 3.68
CA LYS A 193 -13.28 -14.01 4.38
C LYS A 193 -14.30 -13.90 5.51
N VAL A 194 -14.35 -12.76 6.19
CA VAL A 194 -15.37 -12.51 7.22
C VAL A 194 -16.77 -12.55 6.61
N MET A 195 -16.99 -11.92 5.46
CA MET A 195 -18.26 -12.01 4.75
C MET A 195 -18.59 -13.46 4.37
N GLU A 196 -17.65 -14.19 3.79
CA GLU A 196 -17.87 -15.61 3.41
C GLU A 196 -18.34 -16.44 4.61
N ILE A 197 -17.72 -16.28 5.77
CA ILE A 197 -18.15 -16.96 7.01
C ILE A 197 -19.59 -16.60 7.34
N CYS A 198 -19.97 -15.33 7.29
CA CYS A 198 -21.36 -14.89 7.54
C CYS A 198 -22.34 -15.48 6.54
N LEU A 199 -21.97 -15.56 5.25
CA LEU A 199 -22.82 -16.17 4.23
C LEU A 199 -23.11 -17.64 4.56
N HIS A 200 -22.09 -18.42 4.93
CA HIS A 200 -22.26 -19.84 5.27
C HIS A 200 -23.05 -20.07 6.56
N GLU A 201 -22.91 -19.20 7.56
CA GLU A 201 -23.67 -19.30 8.81
C GLU A 201 -25.15 -18.97 8.64
N ASN A 202 -25.54 -18.28 7.57
CA ASN A 202 -26.93 -17.93 7.26
C ASN A 202 -27.60 -18.90 6.25
N GLU A 203 -26.97 -20.02 5.90
CA GLU A 203 -27.61 -21.05 5.08
C GLU A 203 -28.90 -21.54 5.73
N GLY A 204 -29.99 -21.57 4.97
CA GLY A 204 -31.32 -21.95 5.46
C GLY A 204 -32.04 -20.90 6.31
N ASN A 205 -31.49 -19.71 6.47
CA ASN A 205 -32.11 -18.62 7.23
C ASN A 205 -33.11 -17.83 6.36
N ALA A 206 -34.34 -18.30 6.28
CA ALA A 206 -35.40 -17.66 5.51
C ALA A 206 -35.79 -16.24 6.01
N ALA A 207 -35.41 -15.87 7.22
CA ALA A 207 -35.67 -14.56 7.82
C ALA A 207 -34.51 -13.56 7.64
N LEU A 208 -33.46 -13.93 6.91
CA LEU A 208 -32.30 -13.06 6.68
C LEU A 208 -32.69 -11.80 5.91
N THR A 209 -32.33 -10.65 6.45
CA THR A 209 -32.42 -9.35 5.74
C THR A 209 -31.02 -8.87 5.39
N TYR A 210 -30.92 -7.95 4.42
CA TYR A 210 -29.63 -7.35 4.04
C TYR A 210 -28.99 -6.60 5.22
N GLU A 211 -29.79 -5.83 5.94
CA GLU A 211 -29.36 -5.08 7.13
C GLU A 211 -28.87 -6.02 8.24
N GLY A 212 -29.59 -7.13 8.47
CA GLY A 212 -29.19 -8.16 9.43
C GLY A 212 -27.87 -8.82 9.06
N LEU A 213 -27.62 -9.07 7.78
CA LEU A 213 -26.33 -9.60 7.30
C LEU A 213 -25.20 -8.58 7.51
N LEU A 214 -25.43 -7.30 7.22
CA LEU A 214 -24.43 -6.25 7.46
C LEU A 214 -24.06 -6.12 8.93
N GLU A 215 -25.03 -6.19 9.84
CA GLU A 215 -24.78 -6.16 11.29
C GLU A 215 -23.96 -7.37 11.73
N GLN A 216 -24.25 -8.56 11.22
CA GLN A 216 -23.46 -9.76 11.50
C GLN A 216 -22.03 -9.64 11.00
N ILE A 217 -21.82 -9.10 9.79
CA ILE A 217 -20.48 -8.85 9.23
C ILE A 217 -19.71 -7.88 10.13
N ARG A 218 -20.33 -6.75 10.54
CA ARG A 218 -19.68 -5.80 11.47
C ARG A 218 -19.31 -6.45 12.80
N ALA A 219 -20.23 -7.20 13.40
CA ALA A 219 -19.99 -7.89 14.66
C ALA A 219 -18.83 -8.90 14.54
N LYS A 220 -18.74 -9.64 13.42
CA LYS A 220 -17.65 -10.58 13.16
C LYS A 220 -16.34 -9.88 12.87
N ILE A 221 -16.33 -8.77 12.15
CA ILE A 221 -15.13 -7.94 11.99
C ILE A 221 -14.61 -7.56 13.38
N SER A 222 -15.45 -7.02 14.27
CA SER A 222 -15.06 -6.65 15.63
C SER A 222 -14.53 -7.84 16.42
N HIS A 223 -15.19 -9.00 16.34
CA HIS A 223 -14.77 -10.22 17.03
C HIS A 223 -13.38 -10.71 16.56
N TYR A 224 -13.17 -10.82 15.25
CA TYR A 224 -11.89 -11.28 14.73
C TYR A 224 -10.76 -10.27 14.91
N ILE A 225 -11.06 -8.97 14.99
CA ILE A 225 -10.08 -7.96 15.38
C ILE A 225 -9.61 -8.20 16.82
N THR A 226 -10.50 -8.54 17.75
CA THR A 226 -10.10 -8.88 19.14
C THR A 226 -9.09 -10.02 19.14
N LEU A 227 -9.38 -11.12 18.43
CA LEU A 227 -8.48 -12.28 18.35
C LEU A 227 -7.14 -11.93 17.67
N MET A 228 -7.19 -11.11 16.62
CA MET A 228 -5.99 -10.63 15.93
C MET A 228 -5.11 -9.80 16.87
N VAL A 229 -5.69 -8.92 17.68
CA VAL A 229 -4.98 -8.09 18.66
C VAL A 229 -4.35 -8.97 19.74
N GLU A 230 -5.06 -9.95 20.28
CA GLU A 230 -4.53 -10.89 21.26
C GLU A 230 -3.31 -11.64 20.72
N GLY A 231 -3.41 -12.20 19.51
CA GLY A 231 -2.30 -12.88 18.85
C GLY A 231 -1.12 -11.94 18.57
N SER A 232 -1.40 -10.72 18.11
CA SER A 232 -0.38 -9.70 17.85
C SER A 232 0.36 -9.28 19.12
N ASN A 233 -0.35 -9.12 20.23
CA ASN A 233 0.26 -8.77 21.52
C ASN A 233 1.18 -9.89 22.04
N ILE A 234 0.83 -11.16 21.83
CA ILE A 234 1.70 -12.30 22.17
C ILE A 234 2.99 -12.26 21.34
N CYS A 235 2.90 -11.98 20.05
CA CYS A 235 4.07 -11.83 19.18
C CYS A 235 4.95 -10.65 19.61
N ASP A 236 4.34 -9.50 19.96
CA ASP A 236 5.04 -8.29 20.40
C ASP A 236 5.82 -8.55 21.71
N ILE A 237 5.19 -9.25 22.68
CA ILE A 237 5.85 -9.70 23.91
C ILE A 237 7.00 -10.66 23.60
N GLY A 238 6.81 -11.57 22.64
CA GLY A 238 7.87 -12.47 22.18
C GLY A 238 9.10 -11.72 21.63
N HIS A 239 8.89 -10.67 20.84
CA HIS A 239 9.98 -9.81 20.37
C HIS A 239 10.71 -9.13 21.51
N ARG A 240 10.00 -8.58 22.49
CA ARG A 240 10.61 -7.97 23.68
C ARG A 240 11.49 -8.95 24.44
N ASP A 241 11.00 -10.16 24.67
CA ASP A 241 11.65 -11.13 25.57
C ASP A 241 12.79 -11.90 24.88
N TRP A 242 12.74 -12.08 23.55
CA TRP A 242 13.65 -12.98 22.84
C TRP A 242 14.45 -12.32 21.69
N ALA A 243 14.04 -11.15 21.21
CA ALA A 243 14.65 -10.51 20.05
C ALA A 243 14.79 -8.98 20.22
N PRO A 244 15.48 -8.50 21.28
CA PRO A 244 15.77 -7.08 21.42
C PRO A 244 16.68 -6.59 20.27
N VAL A 245 16.58 -5.28 19.96
CA VAL A 245 17.32 -4.66 18.85
C VAL A 245 18.14 -3.47 19.37
N PRO A 246 19.24 -3.71 20.08
CA PRO A 246 19.98 -2.69 20.79
C PRO A 246 20.65 -1.65 19.87
N LEU A 247 21.15 -2.05 18.70
CA LEU A 247 21.71 -1.08 17.77
C LEU A 247 20.66 -0.09 17.30
N LEU A 248 19.51 -0.58 16.80
CA LEU A 248 18.43 0.29 16.35
C LEU A 248 17.93 1.18 17.49
N SER A 249 17.81 0.62 18.70
CA SER A 249 17.41 1.37 19.90
C SER A 249 18.32 2.55 20.18
N SER A 250 19.62 2.45 19.87
CA SER A 250 20.56 3.56 20.06
C SER A 250 20.37 4.74 19.10
N PHE A 251 19.63 4.56 17.99
CA PHE A 251 19.30 5.59 17.00
C PHE A 251 17.88 6.14 17.13
N ILE A 252 17.05 5.54 18.00
CA ILE A 252 15.67 5.97 18.20
C ILE A 252 15.58 6.85 19.44
N SER A 253 15.00 8.04 19.29
CA SER A 253 14.81 8.98 20.38
C SER A 253 14.06 8.35 21.54
N ASP A 254 14.41 8.77 22.75
CA ASP A 254 13.86 8.34 24.03
C ASP A 254 14.35 6.94 24.51
N CYS A 255 14.86 6.06 23.63
CA CYS A 255 15.31 4.73 24.04
C CYS A 255 16.48 4.79 25.04
N LEU A 256 17.52 5.58 24.74
CA LEU A 256 18.67 5.76 25.63
C LEU A 256 18.30 6.47 26.93
N GLU A 257 17.46 7.50 26.86
CA GLU A 257 17.01 8.28 28.02
C GLU A 257 16.17 7.42 28.95
N LYS A 258 15.29 6.55 28.39
CA LYS A 258 14.46 5.62 29.16
C LYS A 258 15.21 4.38 29.61
N GLY A 259 16.38 4.08 29.02
CA GLY A 259 17.09 2.81 29.22
C GLY A 259 16.29 1.60 28.77
N ARG A 260 15.50 1.73 27.69
CA ARG A 260 14.58 0.70 27.19
C ARG A 260 14.79 0.46 25.71
N ASP A 261 14.76 -0.83 25.33
CA ASP A 261 14.80 -1.23 23.91
C ASP A 261 13.52 -0.79 23.18
N ILE A 262 13.60 -0.64 21.86
CA ILE A 262 12.45 -0.29 21.02
C ILE A 262 11.34 -1.34 21.13
N THR A 263 11.71 -2.63 21.29
CA THR A 263 10.76 -3.74 21.48
C THR A 263 10.08 -3.72 22.84
N ASP A 264 10.62 -2.94 23.80
CA ASP A 264 10.05 -2.74 25.14
C ASP A 264 9.44 -1.33 25.32
N GLY A 265 9.08 -0.65 24.25
CA GLY A 265 8.44 0.67 24.32
C GLY A 265 9.40 1.83 24.58
N GLY A 266 10.69 1.68 24.25
CA GLY A 266 11.68 2.74 24.37
C GLY A 266 11.41 3.93 23.45
N ALA A 267 10.91 3.72 22.25
CA ALA A 267 10.62 4.77 21.28
C ALA A 267 9.59 5.79 21.80
N ARG A 268 9.57 7.00 21.21
CA ARG A 268 8.58 8.03 21.52
C ARG A 268 7.18 7.60 21.12
N TYR A 269 7.04 7.06 19.91
CA TYR A 269 5.77 6.55 19.36
C TYR A 269 5.89 5.06 19.07
N ASN A 270 5.02 4.25 19.67
CA ASN A 270 5.04 2.80 19.59
C ASN A 270 3.73 2.30 18.96
N PHE A 271 3.69 2.15 17.64
CA PHE A 271 2.49 1.71 16.93
C PHE A 271 2.55 0.21 16.59
N SER A 272 1.38 -0.41 16.40
CA SER A 272 1.23 -1.76 15.85
C SER A 272 0.30 -1.70 14.64
N GLY A 273 0.85 -1.87 13.45
CA GLY A 273 0.12 -1.71 12.20
C GLY A 273 -0.56 -3.00 11.74
N VAL A 274 -1.84 -2.92 11.40
CA VAL A 274 -2.65 -4.03 10.88
C VAL A 274 -3.36 -3.62 9.60
N GLN A 275 -3.44 -4.56 8.62
CA GLN A 275 -3.94 -4.27 7.27
C GLN A 275 -5.32 -4.89 7.04
N GLY A 276 -6.33 -4.06 6.71
CA GLY A 276 -7.65 -4.53 6.24
C GLY A 276 -7.61 -4.73 4.71
N ILE A 277 -7.72 -5.96 4.25
CA ILE A 277 -7.55 -6.35 2.84
C ILE A 277 -8.85 -6.90 2.27
N GLY A 278 -9.16 -6.56 1.00
CA GLY A 278 -10.31 -7.07 0.27
C GLY A 278 -11.55 -6.18 0.35
N ILE A 279 -11.41 -4.89 0.64
CA ILE A 279 -12.56 -3.96 0.75
C ILE A 279 -13.32 -3.82 -0.57
N ALA A 280 -12.64 -3.74 -1.72
CA ALA A 280 -13.28 -3.66 -3.03
C ALA A 280 -14.13 -4.90 -3.31
N ASN A 281 -13.57 -6.10 -3.11
CA ASN A 281 -14.32 -7.35 -3.28
C ASN A 281 -15.51 -7.46 -2.32
N LEU A 282 -15.33 -7.01 -1.07
CA LEU A 282 -16.40 -7.03 -0.06
C LEU A 282 -17.56 -6.13 -0.48
N SER A 283 -17.30 -4.88 -0.87
CA SER A 283 -18.35 -3.94 -1.28
C SER A 283 -19.04 -4.35 -2.57
N ASP A 284 -18.28 -4.79 -3.58
CA ASP A 284 -18.83 -5.30 -4.84
C ASP A 284 -19.73 -6.52 -4.61
N SER A 285 -19.31 -7.43 -3.71
CA SER A 285 -20.08 -8.62 -3.34
C SER A 285 -21.37 -8.25 -2.63
N LEU A 286 -21.32 -7.33 -1.66
CA LEU A 286 -22.49 -6.89 -0.90
C LEU A 286 -23.48 -6.11 -1.76
N HIS A 287 -22.98 -5.27 -2.67
CA HIS A 287 -23.83 -4.54 -3.61
C HIS A 287 -24.55 -5.50 -4.56
N ALA A 288 -23.84 -6.46 -5.15
CA ALA A 288 -24.41 -7.44 -6.04
C ALA A 288 -25.40 -8.39 -5.32
N LEU A 289 -25.06 -8.82 -4.10
CA LEU A 289 -25.94 -9.62 -3.25
C LEU A 289 -27.23 -8.87 -2.91
N LYS A 290 -27.13 -7.61 -2.49
CA LYS A 290 -28.29 -6.75 -2.20
C LYS A 290 -29.22 -6.69 -3.39
N GLY A 291 -28.68 -6.34 -4.57
CA GLY A 291 -29.47 -6.18 -5.78
C GLY A 291 -30.09 -7.49 -6.27
N MET A 292 -29.32 -8.59 -6.29
CA MET A 292 -29.80 -9.86 -6.86
C MET A 292 -30.80 -10.59 -5.96
N VAL A 293 -30.51 -10.65 -4.65
CA VAL A 293 -31.29 -11.45 -3.69
C VAL A 293 -32.40 -10.64 -3.02
N PHE A 294 -32.05 -9.49 -2.43
CA PHE A 294 -32.98 -8.77 -1.56
C PHE A 294 -33.88 -7.79 -2.31
N GLU A 295 -33.39 -7.09 -3.34
CA GLU A 295 -34.20 -6.11 -4.08
C GLU A 295 -34.91 -6.70 -5.28
N GLN A 296 -34.18 -7.38 -6.19
CA GLN A 296 -34.77 -7.93 -7.43
C GLN A 296 -35.34 -9.33 -7.25
N GLN A 297 -35.03 -10.02 -6.17
CA GLN A 297 -35.48 -11.38 -5.85
C GLN A 297 -35.32 -12.37 -7.03
N ARG A 298 -34.21 -12.27 -7.75
CA ARG A 298 -33.88 -13.13 -8.91
C ARG A 298 -33.47 -14.53 -8.50
N LEU A 299 -32.88 -14.65 -7.34
CA LEU A 299 -32.52 -15.89 -6.66
C LEU A 299 -32.81 -15.71 -5.18
N SER A 300 -33.16 -16.80 -4.51
CA SER A 300 -33.10 -16.83 -3.05
C SER A 300 -31.66 -16.79 -2.56
N PHE A 301 -31.46 -16.49 -1.30
CA PHE A 301 -30.14 -16.49 -0.67
C PHE A 301 -29.47 -17.86 -0.78
N ASP A 302 -30.22 -18.96 -0.51
CA ASP A 302 -29.69 -20.33 -0.56
C ASP A 302 -29.36 -20.78 -1.99
N GLU A 303 -30.13 -20.36 -3.00
CA GLU A 303 -29.81 -20.62 -4.40
C GLU A 303 -28.51 -19.94 -4.80
N LEU A 304 -28.32 -18.66 -4.44
CA LEU A 304 -27.05 -17.97 -4.70
C LEU A 304 -25.89 -18.67 -3.97
N LEU A 305 -26.06 -19.01 -2.68
CA LEU A 305 -25.05 -19.70 -1.90
C LEU A 305 -24.67 -21.05 -2.52
N SER A 306 -25.63 -21.80 -3.05
CA SER A 306 -25.41 -23.05 -3.76
C SER A 306 -24.56 -22.86 -5.03
N VAL A 307 -24.84 -21.79 -5.80
CA VAL A 307 -24.06 -21.42 -6.99
C VAL A 307 -22.63 -21.06 -6.62
N LEU A 308 -22.42 -20.30 -5.52
CA LEU A 308 -21.08 -19.94 -5.04
C LEU A 308 -20.30 -21.19 -4.56
N LYS A 309 -20.95 -22.09 -3.80
CA LYS A 309 -20.33 -23.37 -3.39
C LYS A 309 -19.93 -24.24 -4.57
N ALA A 310 -20.72 -24.23 -5.64
CA ALA A 310 -20.39 -24.91 -6.89
C ALA A 310 -19.33 -24.18 -7.74
N ASN A 311 -18.79 -23.06 -7.26
CA ASN A 311 -17.82 -22.24 -7.99
C ASN A 311 -18.29 -21.87 -9.40
N PHE A 312 -19.57 -21.57 -9.58
CA PHE A 312 -20.22 -21.27 -10.86
C PHE A 312 -20.12 -22.38 -11.94
N ALA A 313 -19.77 -23.62 -11.58
CA ALA A 313 -19.40 -24.69 -12.51
C ALA A 313 -20.56 -25.26 -13.36
N THR A 314 -21.80 -24.76 -13.18
CA THR A 314 -22.96 -25.17 -13.99
C THR A 314 -23.30 -24.11 -15.04
N PRO A 315 -23.99 -24.46 -16.17
CA PRO A 315 -24.43 -23.47 -17.15
C PRO A 315 -25.30 -22.35 -16.54
N GLU A 316 -26.13 -22.68 -15.54
CA GLU A 316 -26.91 -21.67 -14.81
C GLU A 316 -26.01 -20.83 -13.89
N GLY A 317 -25.01 -21.45 -13.25
CA GLY A 317 -23.99 -20.76 -12.45
C GLY A 317 -23.19 -19.76 -13.27
N GLU A 318 -22.77 -20.10 -14.49
CA GLU A 318 -22.10 -19.19 -15.42
C GLU A 318 -22.97 -17.99 -15.80
N LYS A 319 -24.29 -18.18 -16.02
CA LYS A 319 -25.23 -17.09 -16.27
C LYS A 319 -25.39 -16.19 -15.04
N VAL A 320 -25.44 -16.78 -13.85
CA VAL A 320 -25.49 -16.01 -12.59
C VAL A 320 -24.21 -15.18 -12.45
N ARG A 321 -23.04 -15.79 -12.64
CA ARG A 321 -21.75 -15.09 -12.60
C ARG A 321 -21.68 -13.93 -13.59
N ALA A 322 -22.11 -14.15 -14.84
CA ALA A 322 -22.14 -13.10 -15.85
C ALA A 322 -23.04 -11.92 -15.45
N ARG A 323 -24.16 -12.18 -14.74
CA ARG A 323 -25.01 -11.12 -14.19
C ARG A 323 -24.37 -10.38 -13.04
N LEU A 324 -23.72 -11.10 -12.09
CA LEU A 324 -23.01 -10.52 -10.96
C LEU A 324 -21.90 -9.56 -11.41
N ILE A 325 -21.21 -9.90 -12.49
CA ILE A 325 -20.14 -9.06 -13.05
C ILE A 325 -20.71 -7.85 -13.81
N ASN A 326 -21.73 -8.06 -14.68
CA ASN A 326 -22.09 -7.08 -15.70
C ASN A 326 -23.36 -6.26 -15.39
N ARG A 327 -24.09 -6.55 -14.32
CA ARG A 327 -25.38 -5.90 -14.00
C ARG A 327 -25.40 -5.14 -12.68
N PHE A 328 -24.32 -5.23 -11.92
CA PHE A 328 -24.18 -4.53 -10.65
C PHE A 328 -22.93 -3.65 -10.71
N GLU A 329 -23.06 -2.46 -10.21
CA GLU A 329 -22.02 -1.47 -10.17
C GLU A 329 -20.82 -1.96 -9.33
N LYS A 330 -19.65 -1.44 -9.64
CA LYS A 330 -18.38 -1.83 -9.02
C LYS A 330 -17.67 -0.63 -8.41
N TYR A 331 -17.03 -0.86 -7.29
CA TYR A 331 -16.14 0.11 -6.66
C TYR A 331 -15.04 0.57 -7.63
N GLY A 332 -14.70 1.86 -7.56
CA GLY A 332 -13.68 2.47 -8.42
C GLY A 332 -14.26 3.19 -9.64
N ASN A 333 -15.60 3.32 -9.76
CA ASN A 333 -16.29 3.96 -10.89
C ASN A 333 -17.05 5.24 -10.52
N ASP A 334 -16.77 5.82 -9.35
CA ASP A 334 -17.44 7.03 -8.83
C ASP A 334 -18.97 6.85 -8.63
N ILE A 335 -19.38 5.68 -8.13
CA ILE A 335 -20.77 5.33 -7.92
C ILE A 335 -21.07 5.20 -6.42
N ASP A 336 -21.92 6.10 -5.90
CA ASP A 336 -22.15 6.23 -4.46
C ASP A 336 -22.71 4.97 -3.81
N GLU A 337 -23.56 4.21 -4.49
CA GLU A 337 -24.21 3.01 -3.95
C GLU A 337 -23.18 1.96 -3.50
N VAL A 338 -22.13 1.73 -4.25
CA VAL A 338 -21.10 0.75 -3.92
C VAL A 338 -19.95 1.36 -3.14
N ASP A 339 -19.56 2.60 -3.47
CA ASP A 339 -18.47 3.29 -2.80
C ASP A 339 -18.78 3.56 -1.32
N ASN A 340 -20.05 3.88 -0.98
CA ASN A 340 -20.49 4.09 0.40
C ASN A 340 -20.47 2.81 1.24
N ILE A 341 -20.70 1.64 0.64
CA ILE A 341 -20.54 0.34 1.33
C ILE A 341 -19.06 0.17 1.74
N SER A 342 -18.14 0.46 0.80
CA SER A 342 -16.70 0.43 1.09
C SER A 342 -16.33 1.40 2.22
N ALA A 343 -16.79 2.65 2.13
CA ALA A 343 -16.49 3.71 3.11
C ALA A 343 -16.98 3.35 4.52
N GLU A 344 -18.20 2.81 4.61
CA GLU A 344 -18.80 2.45 5.88
C GLU A 344 -18.08 1.26 6.57
N LEU A 345 -17.80 0.19 5.82
CA LEU A 345 -17.15 -1.00 6.37
C LEU A 345 -15.68 -0.76 6.69
N LEU A 346 -14.97 0.02 5.86
CA LEU A 346 -13.61 0.40 6.15
C LEU A 346 -13.52 1.30 7.38
N ARG A 347 -14.45 2.25 7.53
CA ARG A 347 -14.56 3.08 8.74
C ARG A 347 -14.82 2.23 9.97
N HIS A 348 -15.73 1.24 9.88
CA HIS A 348 -16.00 0.32 10.98
C HIS A 348 -14.72 -0.45 11.37
N TYR A 349 -14.03 -1.04 10.40
CA TYR A 349 -12.74 -1.72 10.61
C TYR A 349 -11.72 -0.81 11.33
N CYS A 350 -11.50 0.41 10.80
CA CYS A 350 -10.55 1.35 11.39
C CYS A 350 -10.93 1.69 12.85
N LYS A 351 -12.20 1.99 13.10
CA LYS A 351 -12.68 2.35 14.45
C LYS A 351 -12.58 1.20 15.43
N GLU A 352 -12.74 -0.04 14.99
CA GLU A 352 -12.53 -1.21 15.84
C GLU A 352 -11.05 -1.39 16.20
N VAL A 353 -10.14 -1.30 15.21
CA VAL A 353 -8.68 -1.43 15.42
C VAL A 353 -8.17 -0.36 16.40
N GLU A 354 -8.65 0.88 16.27
CA GLU A 354 -8.22 2.01 17.09
C GLU A 354 -8.55 1.88 18.59
N LYS A 355 -9.42 0.96 18.99
CA LYS A 355 -9.79 0.75 20.39
C LYS A 355 -8.68 0.12 21.24
N TYR A 356 -7.69 -0.50 20.59
CA TYR A 356 -6.73 -1.35 21.28
C TYR A 356 -5.37 -0.69 21.44
N GLN A 357 -4.74 -1.02 22.57
CA GLN A 357 -3.36 -0.68 22.90
C GLN A 357 -2.46 -1.90 22.76
N ASN A 358 -1.19 -1.67 22.46
CA ASN A 358 -0.17 -2.70 22.39
C ASN A 358 0.68 -2.76 23.68
N PRO A 359 1.45 -3.84 23.92
CA PRO A 359 2.26 -4.02 25.12
C PRO A 359 3.36 -2.96 25.30
N ARG A 360 3.75 -2.25 24.23
CA ARG A 360 4.77 -1.21 24.23
C ARG A 360 4.22 0.18 24.66
N GLY A 361 2.94 0.25 25.06
CA GLY A 361 2.28 1.46 25.53
C GLY A 361 1.79 2.39 24.40
N GLY A 362 1.73 1.90 23.15
CA GLY A 362 1.16 2.59 22.02
C GLY A 362 -0.18 1.99 21.57
N TYR A 363 -0.60 2.33 20.35
CA TYR A 363 -1.90 1.95 19.82
C TYR A 363 -1.76 1.08 18.58
N PHE A 364 -2.80 0.27 18.33
CA PHE A 364 -2.98 -0.33 17.02
C PHE A 364 -3.38 0.73 16.01
N THR A 365 -2.78 0.65 14.82
CA THR A 365 -2.99 1.61 13.72
C THR A 365 -3.52 0.85 12.49
N PRO A 366 -4.72 1.19 11.99
CA PRO A 366 -5.27 0.56 10.81
C PRO A 366 -4.56 1.05 9.55
N GLY A 367 -4.36 0.15 8.61
CA GLY A 367 -3.89 0.41 7.25
C GLY A 367 -4.66 -0.41 6.24
N SER A 368 -4.41 -0.15 4.97
CA SER A 368 -4.95 -0.93 3.85
C SER A 368 -3.94 -0.97 2.71
N TYR A 369 -3.04 -1.93 2.77
CA TYR A 369 -2.10 -2.26 1.68
C TYR A 369 -1.76 -3.75 1.72
N THR A 370 -1.41 -4.32 0.57
CA THR A 370 -1.37 -5.78 0.40
C THR A 370 0.03 -6.36 0.27
N VAL A 371 1.03 -5.59 -0.14
CA VAL A 371 2.25 -6.19 -0.68
C VAL A 371 1.84 -7.18 -1.80
N SER A 372 2.11 -8.48 -1.68
CA SER A 372 1.54 -9.52 -2.56
C SER A 372 0.53 -10.43 -1.85
N ALA A 373 0.12 -10.08 -0.61
CA ALA A 373 -0.77 -10.90 0.22
C ALA A 373 -2.19 -11.08 -0.35
N HIS A 374 -2.64 -10.21 -1.26
CA HIS A 374 -3.94 -10.36 -1.94
C HIS A 374 -4.06 -11.70 -2.67
N VAL A 375 -2.96 -12.30 -3.13
CA VAL A 375 -2.93 -13.62 -3.76
C VAL A 375 -3.16 -14.73 -2.74
N PRO A 376 -2.31 -14.94 -1.71
CA PRO A 376 -2.54 -16.00 -0.74
C PRO A 376 -3.81 -15.80 0.11
N LEU A 377 -4.23 -14.56 0.38
CA LEU A 377 -5.49 -14.31 1.08
C LEU A 377 -6.70 -14.64 0.20
N GLY A 378 -6.63 -14.42 -1.11
CA GLY A 378 -7.67 -14.85 -2.05
C GLY A 378 -7.76 -16.36 -2.19
N SER A 379 -6.61 -17.06 -2.11
CA SER A 379 -6.56 -18.52 -2.28
C SER A 379 -7.33 -19.31 -1.21
N VAL A 380 -7.63 -18.69 -0.06
CA VAL A 380 -8.39 -19.30 1.05
C VAL A 380 -9.86 -18.84 1.10
N VAL A 381 -10.33 -18.09 0.11
CA VAL A 381 -11.72 -17.62 -0.01
C VAL A 381 -12.41 -18.33 -1.16
N GLY A 382 -13.61 -18.84 -0.93
CA GLY A 382 -14.47 -19.45 -1.93
C GLY A 382 -14.91 -18.47 -3.03
N ALA A 383 -15.82 -18.89 -3.91
CA ALA A 383 -16.41 -17.97 -4.89
C ALA A 383 -17.29 -16.92 -4.18
N THR A 384 -17.32 -15.72 -4.71
CA THR A 384 -17.96 -14.55 -4.06
C THR A 384 -18.97 -13.84 -4.98
N PRO A 385 -19.95 -13.13 -4.40
CA PRO A 385 -21.03 -12.46 -5.17
C PRO A 385 -20.56 -11.35 -6.12
N ASP A 386 -19.30 -10.87 -6.03
CA ASP A 386 -18.71 -9.98 -7.04
C ASP A 386 -18.41 -10.68 -8.38
N GLY A 387 -18.54 -12.02 -8.42
CA GLY A 387 -18.25 -12.87 -9.57
C GLY A 387 -16.86 -13.48 -9.59
N ARG A 388 -16.08 -13.34 -8.50
CA ARG A 388 -14.74 -13.94 -8.33
C ARG A 388 -14.87 -15.45 -8.13
N PHE A 389 -14.03 -16.24 -8.81
CA PHE A 389 -13.93 -17.69 -8.57
C PHE A 389 -13.24 -18.00 -7.23
N ALA A 390 -13.54 -19.19 -6.71
CA ALA A 390 -12.84 -19.71 -5.53
C ALA A 390 -11.31 -19.77 -5.79
N GLY A 391 -10.54 -19.29 -4.82
CA GLY A 391 -9.08 -19.32 -4.87
C GLY A 391 -8.43 -18.23 -5.74
N GLU A 392 -9.19 -17.42 -6.48
CA GLU A 392 -8.61 -16.27 -7.18
C GLU A 392 -8.14 -15.20 -6.19
N GLN A 393 -7.18 -14.36 -6.63
CA GLN A 393 -6.70 -13.24 -5.82
C GLN A 393 -7.80 -12.23 -5.49
N LEU A 394 -7.60 -11.48 -4.41
CA LEU A 394 -8.39 -10.29 -4.07
C LEU A 394 -7.91 -9.08 -4.90
N ALA A 395 -8.61 -7.96 -4.79
CA ALA A 395 -8.13 -6.68 -5.34
C ALA A 395 -6.74 -6.35 -4.77
N ASP A 396 -5.84 -5.91 -5.64
CA ASP A 396 -4.48 -5.55 -5.29
C ASP A 396 -4.39 -4.22 -4.52
N GLY A 397 -3.23 -3.90 -4.02
CA GLY A 397 -2.95 -2.60 -3.42
C GLY A 397 -3.58 -2.35 -2.05
N GLY A 398 -4.82 -2.72 -1.84
CA GLY A 398 -5.61 -2.49 -0.63
C GLY A 398 -6.82 -1.59 -0.90
N LEU A 399 -6.63 -0.43 -1.53
CA LEU A 399 -7.71 0.47 -1.94
C LEU A 399 -7.98 0.45 -3.45
N SER A 400 -7.24 -0.35 -4.23
CA SER A 400 -7.49 -0.48 -5.66
C SER A 400 -8.82 -1.20 -5.94
N PRO A 401 -9.52 -0.85 -7.02
CA PRO A 401 -10.64 -1.64 -7.52
C PRO A 401 -10.22 -3.07 -7.90
N MET A 402 -11.20 -3.96 -7.99
CA MET A 402 -10.93 -5.31 -8.53
C MET A 402 -10.49 -5.23 -10.00
N LEU A 403 -9.57 -6.10 -10.38
CA LEU A 403 -8.97 -6.13 -11.72
C LEU A 403 -10.00 -6.08 -12.83
N GLY A 404 -9.87 -5.08 -13.73
CA GLY A 404 -10.74 -4.91 -14.89
C GLY A 404 -12.15 -4.40 -14.60
N GLN A 405 -12.45 -3.99 -13.35
CA GLN A 405 -13.76 -3.47 -12.96
C GLN A 405 -13.82 -1.94 -12.94
N ASP A 406 -12.71 -1.24 -13.02
CA ASP A 406 -12.54 0.22 -13.01
C ASP A 406 -12.69 0.82 -14.43
N ALA A 407 -13.89 0.68 -15.00
CA ALA A 407 -14.16 0.99 -16.41
C ALA A 407 -14.35 2.49 -16.70
N GLN A 408 -14.61 3.34 -15.69
CA GLN A 408 -14.90 4.77 -15.87
C GLN A 408 -13.64 5.66 -15.85
N GLY A 409 -12.45 5.05 -15.89
CA GLY A 409 -11.17 5.72 -15.99
C GLY A 409 -10.57 6.15 -14.65
N PRO A 410 -9.31 6.63 -14.68
CA PRO A 410 -8.51 6.82 -13.47
C PRO A 410 -9.02 7.93 -12.55
N THR A 411 -9.69 8.95 -13.09
CA THR A 411 -10.30 10.02 -12.28
C THR A 411 -11.49 9.50 -11.47
N ALA A 412 -12.29 8.57 -12.03
CA ALA A 412 -13.36 7.93 -11.30
C ALA A 412 -12.82 7.08 -10.14
N VAL A 413 -11.68 6.38 -10.36
CA VAL A 413 -10.97 5.66 -9.29
C VAL A 413 -10.58 6.61 -8.16
N LEU A 414 -9.96 7.78 -8.48
CA LEU A 414 -9.60 8.76 -7.43
C LEU A 414 -10.82 9.21 -6.64
N LYS A 415 -11.95 9.48 -7.30
CA LYS A 415 -13.18 9.92 -6.64
C LYS A 415 -13.77 8.83 -5.75
N SER A 416 -13.83 7.57 -6.20
CA SER A 416 -14.26 6.45 -5.34
C SER A 416 -13.39 6.33 -4.09
N VAL A 417 -12.05 6.36 -4.24
CA VAL A 417 -11.12 6.27 -3.10
C VAL A 417 -11.23 7.49 -2.19
N SER A 418 -11.56 8.68 -2.72
CA SER A 418 -11.74 9.90 -1.92
C SER A 418 -12.94 9.87 -0.98
N LYS A 419 -13.95 9.02 -1.26
CA LYS A 419 -15.11 8.81 -0.37
C LYS A 419 -14.75 8.00 0.88
N LEU A 420 -13.63 7.28 0.84
CA LEU A 420 -13.04 6.61 2.00
C LEU A 420 -12.31 7.65 2.86
N ASP A 421 -12.53 7.64 4.17
CA ASP A 421 -11.80 8.54 5.06
C ASP A 421 -10.34 8.07 5.23
N ASN A 422 -9.48 8.52 4.32
CA ASN A 422 -8.06 8.13 4.28
C ASN A 422 -7.29 8.59 5.54
N THR A 423 -7.81 9.55 6.34
CA THR A 423 -7.15 9.99 7.58
C THR A 423 -7.28 8.97 8.72
N LEU A 424 -8.19 8.03 8.62
CA LEU A 424 -8.32 6.92 9.57
C LEU A 424 -7.25 5.85 9.36
N LEU A 425 -6.70 5.73 8.16
CA LEU A 425 -5.72 4.70 7.79
C LEU A 425 -4.30 5.16 8.17
N SER A 426 -4.06 5.28 9.47
CA SER A 426 -2.83 5.87 10.03
C SER A 426 -1.59 4.99 9.92
N ASN A 427 -1.74 3.73 9.46
CA ASN A 427 -0.59 2.86 9.14
C ASN A 427 -0.19 2.87 7.67
N GLY A 428 -0.97 3.52 6.80
CA GLY A 428 -0.70 3.63 5.37
C GLY A 428 -1.80 3.03 4.50
N THR A 429 -1.85 3.48 3.26
CA THR A 429 -2.76 2.98 2.21
C THR A 429 -2.01 2.75 0.92
N LEU A 430 -2.60 1.98 0.01
CA LEU A 430 -2.01 1.79 -1.30
C LEU A 430 -3.07 1.76 -2.40
N LEU A 431 -2.88 2.65 -3.39
CA LEU A 431 -3.64 2.67 -4.63
C LEU A 431 -2.70 2.43 -5.81
N ASN A 432 -2.94 1.39 -6.59
CA ASN A 432 -2.26 1.13 -7.85
C ASN A 432 -3.03 1.74 -9.03
N VAL A 433 -2.30 2.41 -9.93
CA VAL A 433 -2.84 2.86 -11.22
C VAL A 433 -1.87 2.44 -12.32
N LYS A 434 -2.38 1.94 -13.45
CA LYS A 434 -1.56 1.56 -14.59
C LYS A 434 -1.91 2.42 -15.78
N PHE A 435 -0.87 2.98 -16.43
CA PHE A 435 -0.98 3.70 -17.70
C PHE A 435 -0.23 2.98 -18.81
N THR A 436 -0.68 3.16 -20.05
CA THR A 436 0.16 2.79 -21.19
C THR A 436 1.25 3.84 -21.39
N PRO A 437 2.45 3.49 -21.87
CA PRO A 437 3.51 4.47 -22.14
C PRO A 437 3.05 5.59 -23.08
N ALA A 438 2.23 5.29 -24.09
CA ALA A 438 1.69 6.27 -25.02
C ALA A 438 0.87 7.39 -24.34
N THR A 439 0.21 7.09 -23.24
CA THR A 439 -0.56 8.09 -22.45
C THR A 439 0.33 9.22 -21.93
N LEU A 440 1.59 8.94 -21.63
CA LEU A 440 2.54 9.86 -21.01
C LEU A 440 3.59 10.39 -22.00
N GLU A 441 3.35 10.25 -23.32
CA GLU A 441 4.27 10.74 -24.33
C GLU A 441 4.30 12.26 -24.41
N GLY A 442 5.52 12.79 -24.66
CA GLY A 442 5.75 14.22 -24.85
C GLY A 442 5.47 15.06 -23.62
N GLU A 443 5.50 16.37 -23.78
CA GLU A 443 5.25 17.34 -22.69
C GLU A 443 3.76 17.34 -22.30
N ALA A 444 2.87 17.14 -23.27
CA ALA A 444 1.42 17.12 -23.03
C ALA A 444 1.02 15.95 -22.10
N GLY A 445 1.57 14.74 -22.32
CA GLY A 445 1.34 13.59 -21.46
C GLY A 445 1.86 13.83 -20.03
N LEU A 446 3.05 14.43 -19.88
CA LEU A 446 3.60 14.78 -18.57
C LEU A 446 2.75 15.82 -17.84
N ARG A 447 2.23 16.84 -18.54
CA ARG A 447 1.33 17.83 -17.93
C ARG A 447 0.04 17.19 -17.44
N LYS A 448 -0.56 16.29 -18.21
CA LYS A 448 -1.75 15.53 -17.78
C LYS A 448 -1.48 14.71 -16.52
N LEU A 449 -0.32 14.03 -16.44
CA LEU A 449 0.05 13.31 -15.23
C LEU A 449 0.26 14.25 -14.03
N ALA A 450 0.91 15.39 -14.23
CA ALA A 450 1.08 16.41 -13.18
C ALA A 450 -0.27 16.95 -12.69
N ASP A 451 -1.23 17.18 -13.58
CA ASP A 451 -2.59 17.62 -13.22
C ASP A 451 -3.38 16.51 -12.51
N PHE A 452 -3.17 15.25 -12.90
CA PHE A 452 -3.73 14.09 -12.20
C PHE A 452 -3.19 13.98 -10.77
N LEU A 453 -1.89 14.23 -10.56
CA LEU A 453 -1.28 14.28 -9.22
C LEU A 453 -1.80 15.46 -8.38
N ARG A 454 -2.14 16.60 -9.00
CA ARG A 454 -2.83 17.68 -8.30
C ARG A 454 -4.25 17.29 -7.89
N ALA A 455 -5.01 16.63 -8.79
CA ALA A 455 -6.34 16.12 -8.48
C ALA A 455 -6.28 15.10 -7.32
N PHE A 456 -5.31 14.18 -7.34
CA PHE A 456 -5.04 13.25 -6.22
C PHE A 456 -4.84 13.99 -4.89
N THR A 457 -4.03 15.06 -4.88
CA THR A 457 -3.76 15.85 -3.68
C THR A 457 -5.03 16.58 -3.20
N GLN A 458 -5.77 17.20 -4.11
CA GLN A 458 -7.00 17.95 -3.80
C GLN A 458 -8.14 17.06 -3.32
N LEU A 459 -8.27 15.86 -3.88
CA LEU A 459 -9.26 14.86 -3.48
C LEU A 459 -8.89 14.17 -2.14
N LYS A 460 -7.76 14.51 -1.54
CA LYS A 460 -7.32 14.01 -0.23
C LYS A 460 -7.18 12.48 -0.17
N LEU A 461 -6.60 11.87 -1.21
CA LEU A 461 -6.12 10.51 -1.13
C LEU A 461 -4.76 10.50 -0.43
N GLN A 462 -4.43 9.42 0.27
CA GLN A 462 -3.21 9.32 1.07
C GLN A 462 -2.00 8.93 0.24
N HIS A 463 -2.14 7.92 -0.63
CA HIS A 463 -1.05 7.35 -1.40
C HIS A 463 -1.52 6.91 -2.80
N ILE A 464 -0.63 7.03 -3.79
CA ILE A 464 -0.79 6.47 -5.13
C ILE A 464 0.56 6.08 -5.73
N GLN A 465 0.57 5.03 -6.52
CA GLN A 465 1.73 4.57 -7.28
C GLN A 465 1.34 4.10 -8.68
N PHE A 466 2.33 4.00 -9.58
CA PHE A 466 2.06 3.81 -10.98
C PHE A 466 2.82 2.63 -11.60
N ASN A 467 2.17 1.93 -12.53
CA ASN A 467 2.83 1.13 -13.54
C ASN A 467 2.68 1.83 -14.90
N VAL A 468 3.77 2.03 -15.62
CA VAL A 468 3.75 2.60 -16.98
C VAL A 468 4.37 1.57 -17.91
N VAL A 469 3.56 0.60 -18.34
CA VAL A 469 4.00 -0.55 -19.11
C VAL A 469 2.86 -1.13 -19.94
N ASN A 470 3.18 -1.65 -21.14
CA ASN A 470 2.23 -2.35 -21.98
C ASN A 470 2.06 -3.81 -21.52
N ALA A 471 0.82 -4.30 -21.57
CA ALA A 471 0.52 -5.71 -21.27
C ALA A 471 1.22 -6.68 -22.23
N ASP A 472 1.42 -6.30 -23.49
CA ASP A 472 2.10 -7.14 -24.48
C ASP A 472 3.58 -7.29 -24.15
N THR A 473 4.27 -6.21 -23.75
CA THR A 473 5.65 -6.27 -23.25
C THR A 473 5.78 -7.25 -22.08
N LEU A 474 4.84 -7.21 -21.13
CA LEU A 474 4.83 -8.14 -20.00
C LEU A 474 4.60 -9.60 -20.42
N ARG A 475 3.70 -9.86 -21.40
CA ARG A 475 3.48 -11.19 -21.94
C ARG A 475 4.72 -11.73 -22.69
N GLU A 476 5.40 -10.87 -23.44
CA GLU A 476 6.68 -11.20 -24.07
C GLU A 476 7.76 -11.52 -23.04
N ALA A 477 7.83 -10.74 -21.96
CA ALA A 477 8.76 -10.99 -20.87
C ALA A 477 8.52 -12.34 -20.15
N GLN A 478 7.25 -12.78 -20.05
CA GLN A 478 6.94 -14.14 -19.56
C GLN A 478 7.45 -15.24 -20.50
N GLN A 479 7.40 -15.01 -21.82
CA GLN A 479 7.80 -16.01 -22.82
C GLN A 479 9.32 -16.05 -23.04
N ARG A 480 9.99 -14.92 -22.91
CA ARG A 480 11.44 -14.73 -23.15
C ARG A 480 12.11 -13.98 -22.01
N PRO A 481 12.12 -14.54 -20.78
CA PRO A 481 12.58 -13.83 -19.59
C PRO A 481 14.01 -13.32 -19.68
N GLN A 482 14.90 -14.03 -20.40
CA GLN A 482 16.29 -13.63 -20.60
C GLN A 482 16.44 -12.30 -21.35
N ASP A 483 15.49 -11.96 -22.25
CA ASP A 483 15.53 -10.74 -23.04
C ASP A 483 15.03 -9.53 -22.22
N TYR A 484 14.37 -9.76 -21.09
CA TYR A 484 13.72 -8.78 -20.23
C TYR A 484 14.23 -8.82 -18.77
N ALA A 485 15.45 -9.34 -18.55
CA ALA A 485 16.03 -9.49 -17.21
C ALA A 485 16.06 -8.16 -16.40
N GLY A 486 16.21 -7.03 -17.10
CA GLY A 486 16.22 -5.70 -16.49
C GLY A 486 14.85 -5.00 -16.40
N LEU A 487 13.75 -5.66 -16.78
CA LEU A 487 12.41 -5.05 -16.73
C LEU A 487 11.92 -4.90 -15.30
N VAL A 488 11.91 -3.68 -14.78
CA VAL A 488 11.40 -3.35 -13.45
C VAL A 488 9.92 -2.99 -13.54
N VAL A 489 9.10 -3.51 -12.63
CA VAL A 489 7.67 -3.22 -12.51
C VAL A 489 7.29 -2.90 -11.07
N ARG A 490 6.19 -2.17 -10.90
CA ARG A 490 5.60 -1.90 -9.59
C ARG A 490 4.64 -3.01 -9.18
N VAL A 491 4.89 -3.63 -8.03
CA VAL A 491 3.99 -4.66 -7.47
C VAL A 491 2.92 -4.00 -6.59
N ALA A 492 3.20 -3.81 -5.31
CA ALA A 492 2.35 -3.04 -4.41
C ALA A 492 3.23 -2.53 -3.25
N GLY A 493 3.58 -1.24 -3.30
CA GLY A 493 4.48 -0.59 -2.35
C GLY A 493 5.97 -0.76 -2.63
N TYR A 494 6.36 -1.63 -3.56
CA TYR A 494 7.74 -1.87 -3.97
C TYR A 494 7.82 -2.18 -5.47
N SER A 495 9.02 -2.03 -6.02
CA SER A 495 9.35 -2.43 -7.38
C SER A 495 10.24 -3.67 -7.37
N ALA A 496 10.12 -4.51 -8.40
CA ALA A 496 10.89 -5.73 -8.56
C ALA A 496 11.18 -6.00 -10.04
N PHE A 497 12.15 -6.85 -10.34
CA PHE A 497 12.34 -7.36 -11.69
C PHE A 497 11.18 -8.30 -12.04
N PHE A 498 10.48 -7.99 -13.13
CA PHE A 498 9.26 -8.70 -13.52
C PHE A 498 9.48 -10.21 -13.69
N VAL A 499 10.62 -10.58 -14.27
CA VAL A 499 10.96 -11.98 -14.56
C VAL A 499 11.28 -12.82 -13.32
N GLU A 500 11.55 -12.17 -12.19
CA GLU A 500 11.82 -12.82 -10.89
C GLU A 500 10.55 -13.04 -10.06
N LEU A 501 9.43 -12.43 -10.46
CA LEU A 501 8.16 -12.59 -9.77
C LEU A 501 7.53 -13.96 -10.04
N SER A 502 6.73 -14.45 -9.10
CA SER A 502 5.92 -15.66 -9.34
C SER A 502 4.93 -15.43 -10.49
N LYS A 503 4.55 -16.52 -11.17
CA LYS A 503 3.62 -16.42 -12.30
C LYS A 503 2.30 -15.76 -11.92
N GLU A 504 1.79 -16.04 -10.73
CA GLU A 504 0.53 -15.46 -10.24
C GLU A 504 0.61 -13.94 -10.13
N ILE A 505 1.74 -13.39 -9.64
CA ILE A 505 1.96 -11.94 -9.55
C ILE A 505 2.21 -11.33 -10.92
N GLN A 506 2.93 -12.02 -11.81
CA GLN A 506 3.10 -11.56 -13.19
C GLN A 506 1.74 -11.45 -13.90
N ASP A 507 0.90 -12.47 -13.77
CA ASP A 507 -0.45 -12.50 -14.36
C ASP A 507 -1.35 -11.42 -13.74
N ASP A 508 -1.20 -11.12 -12.45
CA ASP A 508 -1.88 -10.01 -11.78
C ASP A 508 -1.53 -8.67 -12.43
N ILE A 509 -0.24 -8.35 -12.55
CA ILE A 509 0.22 -7.08 -13.13
C ILE A 509 -0.20 -6.94 -14.60
N ILE A 510 -0.18 -8.03 -15.36
CA ILE A 510 -0.65 -8.04 -16.76
C ILE A 510 -2.13 -7.65 -16.84
N ARG A 511 -2.96 -8.20 -15.94
CA ARG A 511 -4.43 -8.04 -15.96
C ARG A 511 -4.93 -6.71 -15.38
N ARG A 512 -4.09 -5.94 -14.69
CA ARG A 512 -4.46 -4.61 -14.17
C ARG A 512 -4.96 -3.71 -15.29
N THR A 513 -6.04 -2.98 -15.06
CA THR A 513 -6.62 -2.05 -16.05
C THR A 513 -5.59 -1.01 -16.48
N ALA A 514 -5.40 -0.87 -17.79
CA ALA A 514 -4.53 0.16 -18.34
C ALA A 514 -5.37 1.38 -18.72
N HIS A 515 -5.22 2.46 -17.96
CA HIS A 515 -5.94 3.71 -18.14
C HIS A 515 -5.29 4.64 -19.19
N GLN A 516 -6.09 5.62 -19.62
CA GLN A 516 -5.65 6.78 -20.41
C GLN A 516 -6.05 8.06 -19.66
N LEU A 517 -5.22 9.12 -19.78
CA LEU A 517 -5.44 10.45 -19.19
C LEU A 517 -6.03 11.43 -20.19
#